data_705f2fd86bb571c026beb9d07e02d2ec
#
_entry.id   705f2fd86bb571c026beb9d07e02d2ec
#
_cell.length_a   1.000
_cell.length_b   1.000
_cell.length_c   1.000
_cell.angle_alpha   90.00
_cell.angle_beta   90.00
_cell.angle_gamma   90.00
#
_symmetry.space_group_name_H-M   'P 1'
#
loop_
_entity.id
_entity.type
_entity.pdbx_description
1 polymer ?
#
loop_
_entity_poly.entity_id
_entity_poly.type
_entity_poly.pdbx_seq_one_letter_code
_entity_poly.pdbx_strand_id
1 'polypeptide(L)'
;MPATRPPALAVDVGGTKLAAALVDGEGRLTWQARVPTPGAGEAEALWATLAALVAGAPPGAEVCGVSCAGPMDTAAGLVSPLNIPAWRGFPLRDRLAAATGLPTWLDNDAKALALGEGLFGAAVGRRSYLSMVVSTGVGGGIVLDGRLLDDDGGNAGHIGHLIVEPGGRRCACGAHGCLEAEASGTAVAAVTGAPAAAAGPEVRARVGTLVGRAVASVANLLDLRLAAVAGSVALGYGEEFFGPAQEEVDRCARLAFSAGTRIVASALGADGPLVGAAAVAWWGAGVASLCSPPPSPPPVAPSPPGP
;
A
#
# COMPACT_ATOMS: atom_id res chain seq x y z
N MET A 1 7.69 23.10 15.74
CA MET A 1 7.71 22.94 14.27
C MET A 1 7.61 21.44 13.99
N PRO A 2 6.85 20.96 13.01
CA PRO A 2 6.96 19.56 12.63
C PRO A 2 8.41 19.29 12.23
N ALA A 3 8.96 18.16 12.69
CA ALA A 3 10.31 17.75 12.32
C ALA A 3 10.40 17.67 10.78
N THR A 4 11.42 18.27 10.19
CA THR A 4 11.65 18.13 8.76
C THR A 4 12.03 16.69 8.46
N ARG A 5 11.32 16.05 7.52
CA ARG A 5 11.66 14.70 7.09
C ARG A 5 12.99 14.73 6.33
N PRO A 6 13.99 13.93 6.74
CA PRO A 6 15.26 13.88 6.03
C PRO A 6 15.11 13.19 4.67
N PRO A 7 16.00 13.43 3.69
CA PRO A 7 16.00 12.67 2.45
C PRO A 7 16.13 11.18 2.72
N ALA A 8 15.31 10.36 2.04
CA ALA A 8 15.24 8.94 2.22
C ALA A 8 15.67 8.17 0.96
N LEU A 9 16.47 7.11 1.15
CA LEU A 9 16.64 6.08 0.14
C LEU A 9 15.43 5.15 0.24
N ALA A 10 14.58 5.16 -0.77
CA ALA A 10 13.41 4.31 -0.89
C ALA A 10 13.73 3.08 -1.74
N VAL A 11 13.38 1.89 -1.26
CA VAL A 11 13.61 0.61 -1.94
C VAL A 11 12.30 -0.13 -2.05
N ASP A 12 11.90 -0.49 -3.27
CA ASP A 12 10.70 -1.30 -3.55
C ASP A 12 11.10 -2.65 -4.12
N VAL A 13 10.73 -3.74 -3.42
CA VAL A 13 11.08 -5.10 -3.77
C VAL A 13 9.83 -5.84 -4.24
N GLY A 14 9.64 -5.87 -5.55
CA GLY A 14 8.53 -6.57 -6.19
C GLY A 14 8.95 -7.86 -6.87
N GLY A 15 7.98 -8.73 -7.14
CA GLY A 15 8.23 -10.01 -7.82
C GLY A 15 8.62 -9.89 -9.30
N THR A 16 8.41 -8.72 -9.92
CA THR A 16 8.69 -8.47 -11.35
C THR A 16 9.76 -7.40 -11.56
N LYS A 17 9.91 -6.48 -10.62
CA LYS A 17 10.87 -5.38 -10.67
C LYS A 17 11.40 -5.06 -9.28
N LEU A 18 12.66 -4.62 -9.22
CA LEU A 18 13.27 -3.95 -8.09
C LEU A 18 13.40 -2.47 -8.45
N ALA A 19 13.12 -1.58 -7.51
CA ALA A 19 13.26 -0.15 -7.72
C ALA A 19 13.94 0.51 -6.52
N ALA A 20 14.68 1.57 -6.78
CA ALA A 20 15.24 2.44 -5.75
C ALA A 20 15.06 3.90 -6.16
N ALA A 21 14.89 4.78 -5.18
CA ALA A 21 14.79 6.22 -5.40
C ALA A 21 15.40 6.99 -4.24
N LEU A 22 15.86 8.21 -4.52
CA LEU A 22 16.09 9.23 -3.51
C LEU A 22 14.84 10.10 -3.43
N VAL A 23 14.23 10.18 -2.26
CA VAL A 23 12.98 10.90 -2.01
C VAL A 23 13.25 12.02 -1.02
N ASP A 24 12.88 13.25 -1.37
CA ASP A 24 13.01 14.41 -0.48
C ASP A 24 11.91 14.45 0.61
N GLY A 25 12.06 15.35 1.58
CA GLY A 25 11.11 15.47 2.70
C GLY A 25 9.68 15.84 2.30
N GLU A 26 9.46 16.31 1.07
CA GLU A 26 8.17 16.61 0.48
C GLU A 26 7.59 15.45 -0.33
N GLY A 27 8.27 14.31 -0.38
CA GLY A 27 7.81 13.11 -1.09
C GLY A 27 8.11 13.09 -2.58
N ARG A 28 8.96 14.00 -3.09
CA ARG A 28 9.34 14.05 -4.50
C ARG A 28 10.55 13.16 -4.76
N LEU A 29 10.49 12.38 -5.83
CA LEU A 29 11.62 11.58 -6.30
C LEU A 29 12.64 12.49 -6.98
N THR A 30 13.84 12.61 -6.41
CA THR A 30 14.95 13.39 -6.98
C THR A 30 15.88 12.54 -7.83
N TRP A 31 15.85 11.22 -7.62
CA TRP A 31 16.51 10.21 -8.43
C TRP A 31 15.73 8.90 -8.36
N GLN A 32 15.78 8.09 -9.40
CA GLN A 32 15.23 6.75 -9.40
C GLN A 32 15.96 5.83 -10.40
N ALA A 33 16.00 4.54 -10.04
CA ALA A 33 16.45 3.46 -10.92
C ALA A 33 15.57 2.23 -10.74
N ARG A 34 15.45 1.43 -11.79
CA ARG A 34 14.62 0.20 -11.79
C ARG A 34 15.32 -0.87 -12.60
N VAL A 35 15.24 -2.10 -12.11
CA VAL A 35 15.73 -3.29 -12.83
C VAL A 35 14.69 -4.40 -12.75
N PRO A 36 14.59 -5.29 -13.73
CA PRO A 36 13.76 -6.49 -13.60
C PRO A 36 14.21 -7.33 -12.40
N THR A 37 13.26 -7.91 -11.67
CA THR A 37 13.57 -8.91 -10.66
C THR A 37 14.14 -10.14 -11.37
N PRO A 38 15.35 -10.61 -11.03
CA PRO A 38 15.87 -11.86 -11.57
C PRO A 38 14.87 -12.99 -11.36
N GLY A 39 14.70 -13.85 -12.37
CA GLY A 39 13.83 -15.02 -12.27
C GLY A 39 14.21 -15.95 -11.12
N ALA A 40 13.53 -17.08 -10.98
CA ALA A 40 13.73 -18.04 -9.91
C ALA A 40 15.19 -18.51 -9.86
N GLY A 41 16.04 -17.76 -9.17
CA GLY A 41 17.47 -17.96 -8.97
C GLY A 41 17.82 -18.11 -7.50
N GLU A 42 19.10 -18.12 -7.20
CA GLU A 42 19.61 -18.16 -5.83
C GLU A 42 19.34 -16.82 -5.11
N ALA A 43 19.07 -16.89 -3.81
CA ALA A 43 18.80 -15.74 -2.96
C ALA A 43 19.89 -14.66 -3.06
N GLU A 44 21.16 -15.10 -3.15
CA GLU A 44 22.31 -14.20 -3.25
C GLU A 44 22.41 -13.48 -4.61
N ALA A 45 21.99 -14.10 -5.70
CA ALA A 45 21.96 -13.44 -7.01
C ALA A 45 20.93 -12.30 -7.05
N LEU A 46 19.76 -12.53 -6.45
CA LEU A 46 18.76 -11.48 -6.30
C LEU A 46 19.25 -10.35 -5.39
N TRP A 47 19.89 -10.71 -4.27
CA TRP A 47 20.49 -9.73 -3.37
C TRP A 47 21.57 -8.91 -4.08
N ALA A 48 22.47 -9.54 -4.83
CA ALA A 48 23.51 -8.83 -5.56
C ALA A 48 22.94 -7.81 -6.54
N THR A 49 21.83 -8.15 -7.22
CA THR A 49 21.11 -7.24 -8.11
C THR A 49 20.54 -6.03 -7.34
N LEU A 50 19.92 -6.27 -6.19
CA LEU A 50 19.39 -5.20 -5.34
C LEU A 50 20.51 -4.32 -4.76
N ALA A 51 21.59 -4.94 -4.28
CA ALA A 51 22.75 -4.21 -3.74
C ALA A 51 23.41 -3.33 -4.79
N ALA A 52 23.56 -3.83 -6.03
CA ALA A 52 24.07 -3.03 -7.14
C ALA A 52 23.15 -1.85 -7.49
N LEU A 53 21.83 -2.06 -7.45
CA LEU A 53 20.83 -1.01 -7.69
C LEU A 53 20.95 0.11 -6.65
N VAL A 54 21.00 -0.21 -5.35
CA VAL A 54 21.12 0.79 -4.27
C VAL A 54 22.48 1.48 -4.26
N ALA A 55 23.57 0.76 -4.61
CA ALA A 55 24.91 1.35 -4.74
C ALA A 55 24.98 2.42 -5.83
N GLY A 56 24.09 2.38 -6.82
CA GLY A 56 23.95 3.40 -7.86
C GLY A 56 23.25 4.69 -7.42
N ALA A 57 22.69 4.73 -6.21
CA ALA A 57 22.02 5.93 -5.71
C ALA A 57 23.02 7.06 -5.43
N PRO A 58 22.69 8.32 -5.77
CA PRO A 58 23.53 9.46 -5.40
C PRO A 58 23.55 9.63 -3.88
N PRO A 59 24.60 10.23 -3.32
CA PRO A 59 24.68 10.51 -1.89
C PRO A 59 23.61 11.54 -1.47
N GLY A 60 23.26 11.54 -0.17
CA GLY A 60 22.36 12.53 0.41
C GLY A 60 21.20 11.94 1.19
N ALA A 61 20.95 10.64 1.10
CA ALA A 61 19.98 9.98 1.99
C ALA A 61 20.52 9.90 3.42
N GLU A 62 19.64 10.08 4.39
CA GLU A 62 19.95 9.97 5.82
C GLU A 62 19.26 8.74 6.45
N VAL A 63 18.24 8.23 5.80
CA VAL A 63 17.45 7.05 6.22
C VAL A 63 17.14 6.16 5.02
N CYS A 64 16.87 4.89 5.27
CA CYS A 64 16.45 3.93 4.22
C CYS A 64 15.10 3.30 4.60
N GLY A 65 14.18 3.29 3.64
CA GLY A 65 12.87 2.63 3.79
C GLY A 65 12.65 1.59 2.72
N VAL A 66 12.05 0.47 3.12
CA VAL A 66 11.87 -0.68 2.25
C VAL A 66 10.39 -1.07 2.21
N SER A 67 9.86 -1.16 1.00
CA SER A 67 8.58 -1.75 0.65
C SER A 67 8.83 -3.13 0.07
N CYS A 68 8.21 -4.17 0.62
CA CYS A 68 8.35 -5.54 0.13
C CYS A 68 7.04 -6.31 0.31
N ALA A 69 6.72 -7.20 -0.62
CA ALA A 69 5.60 -8.12 -0.43
C ALA A 69 5.84 -9.04 0.79
N GLY A 70 4.76 -9.45 1.44
CA GLY A 70 4.81 -10.35 2.60
C GLY A 70 4.73 -11.85 2.26
N PRO A 71 4.68 -12.70 3.29
CA PRO A 71 4.73 -12.36 4.72
C PRO A 71 6.13 -11.94 5.19
N MET A 72 6.18 -11.29 6.34
CA MET A 72 7.43 -10.80 6.92
C MET A 72 7.38 -10.82 8.46
N ASP A 73 8.55 -10.69 9.07
CA ASP A 73 8.75 -10.38 10.47
C ASP A 73 9.43 -9.01 10.54
N THR A 74 8.65 -7.96 10.76
CA THR A 74 9.14 -6.58 10.75
C THR A 74 10.10 -6.33 11.93
N ALA A 75 9.85 -6.95 13.08
CA ALA A 75 10.69 -6.82 14.28
C ALA A 75 12.08 -7.43 14.04
N ALA A 76 12.14 -8.63 13.47
CA ALA A 76 13.40 -9.29 13.10
C ALA A 76 14.03 -8.72 11.81
N GLY A 77 13.28 -8.00 10.98
CA GLY A 77 13.74 -7.48 9.68
C GLY A 77 13.83 -8.55 8.59
N LEU A 78 13.03 -9.63 8.73
CA LEU A 78 13.04 -10.81 7.84
C LEU A 78 11.86 -10.76 6.87
N VAL A 79 12.12 -11.14 5.62
CA VAL A 79 11.08 -11.23 4.58
C VAL A 79 10.99 -12.64 3.99
N SER A 80 9.76 -13.05 3.66
CA SER A 80 9.46 -14.33 3.01
C SER A 80 8.44 -14.15 1.89
N PRO A 81 8.66 -13.24 0.93
CA PRO A 81 7.65 -12.84 -0.04
C PRO A 81 7.22 -14.03 -0.91
N LEU A 82 5.90 -14.23 -1.05
CA LEU A 82 5.35 -15.38 -1.78
C LEU A 82 5.73 -15.37 -3.27
N ASN A 83 5.86 -14.18 -3.84
CA ASN A 83 6.24 -13.95 -5.23
C ASN A 83 7.75 -13.98 -5.50
N ILE A 84 8.58 -14.16 -4.45
CA ILE A 84 10.04 -14.34 -4.53
C ILE A 84 10.43 -15.59 -3.72
N PRO A 85 10.24 -16.79 -4.26
CA PRO A 85 10.47 -18.04 -3.52
C PRO A 85 11.88 -18.24 -2.98
N ALA A 86 12.87 -17.60 -3.61
CA ALA A 86 14.26 -17.65 -3.19
C ALA A 86 14.52 -17.02 -1.81
N TRP A 87 13.65 -16.09 -1.39
CA TRP A 87 13.77 -15.44 -0.09
C TRP A 87 12.80 -16.06 0.92
N ARG A 88 13.34 -16.75 1.92
CA ARG A 88 12.61 -17.28 3.07
C ARG A 88 13.39 -16.96 4.32
N GLY A 89 12.79 -16.15 5.22
CA GLY A 89 13.49 -15.61 6.38
C GLY A 89 14.72 -14.79 5.99
N PHE A 90 14.66 -14.10 4.84
CA PHE A 90 15.79 -13.34 4.32
C PHE A 90 15.99 -12.05 5.10
N PRO A 91 17.21 -11.76 5.64
CA PRO A 91 17.45 -10.61 6.51
C PRO A 91 17.62 -9.30 5.71
N LEU A 92 16.55 -8.88 5.03
CA LEU A 92 16.58 -7.78 4.06
C LEU A 92 16.96 -6.45 4.71
N ARG A 93 16.38 -6.13 5.88
CA ARG A 93 16.66 -4.87 6.60
C ARG A 93 18.14 -4.75 6.94
N ASP A 94 18.69 -5.78 7.58
CA ASP A 94 20.06 -5.73 8.10
C ASP A 94 21.08 -5.71 6.96
N ARG A 95 20.79 -6.42 5.86
CA ARG A 95 21.63 -6.38 4.66
C ARG A 95 21.63 -5.02 3.98
N LEU A 96 20.47 -4.37 3.87
CA LEU A 96 20.39 -3.00 3.31
C LEU A 96 21.05 -1.99 4.24
N ALA A 97 20.85 -2.09 5.55
CA ALA A 97 21.55 -1.24 6.52
C ALA A 97 23.08 -1.37 6.40
N ALA A 98 23.59 -2.59 6.28
CA ALA A 98 25.03 -2.84 6.10
C ALA A 98 25.54 -2.31 4.74
N ALA A 99 24.78 -2.47 3.67
CA ALA A 99 25.18 -2.06 2.33
C ALA A 99 25.16 -0.52 2.13
N THR A 100 24.25 0.19 2.81
CA THR A 100 24.04 1.63 2.65
C THR A 100 24.67 2.45 3.78
N GLY A 101 24.92 1.85 4.94
CA GLY A 101 25.31 2.57 6.15
C GLY A 101 24.18 3.39 6.79
N LEU A 102 22.92 3.22 6.31
CA LEU A 102 21.78 4.01 6.74
C LEU A 102 20.91 3.26 7.77
N PRO A 103 20.32 3.95 8.75
CA PRO A 103 19.23 3.41 9.54
C PRO A 103 18.10 2.95 8.59
N THR A 104 17.68 1.69 8.70
CA THR A 104 16.79 1.05 7.72
C THR A 104 15.56 0.47 8.39
N TRP A 105 14.38 0.74 7.80
CA TRP A 105 13.09 0.17 8.19
C TRP A 105 12.45 -0.52 7.00
N LEU A 106 11.68 -1.56 7.27
CA LEU A 106 10.93 -2.27 6.23
C LEU A 106 9.49 -2.49 6.68
N ASP A 107 8.59 -2.50 5.70
CA ASP A 107 7.20 -2.91 5.91
C ASP A 107 6.60 -3.50 4.63
N ASN A 108 5.40 -4.07 4.77
CA ASN A 108 4.62 -4.60 3.65
C ASN A 108 4.29 -3.50 2.64
N ASP A 109 4.28 -3.85 1.35
CA ASP A 109 4.04 -2.93 0.23
C ASP A 109 2.71 -2.17 0.34
N ALA A 110 1.64 -2.83 0.77
CA ALA A 110 0.34 -2.18 0.96
C ALA A 110 0.30 -1.28 2.21
N LYS A 111 1.02 -1.65 3.28
CA LYS A 111 1.19 -0.81 4.46
C LYS A 111 2.07 0.41 4.15
N ALA A 112 3.14 0.22 3.40
CA ALA A 112 3.99 1.31 2.88
C ALA A 112 3.16 2.30 2.06
N LEU A 113 2.31 1.80 1.16
CA LEU A 113 1.39 2.65 0.40
C LEU A 113 0.44 3.43 1.31
N ALA A 114 -0.09 2.81 2.37
CA ALA A 114 -0.98 3.50 3.31
C ALA A 114 -0.28 4.67 4.00
N LEU A 115 0.98 4.50 4.42
CA LEU A 115 1.77 5.61 4.96
C LEU A 115 1.99 6.71 3.92
N GLY A 116 2.33 6.36 2.68
CA GLY A 116 2.49 7.31 1.59
C GLY A 116 1.23 8.10 1.28
N GLU A 117 0.07 7.43 1.18
CA GLU A 117 -1.23 8.07 0.94
C GLU A 117 -1.62 9.04 2.07
N GLY A 118 -1.30 8.72 3.31
CA GLY A 118 -1.55 9.62 4.44
C GLY A 118 -0.64 10.84 4.48
N LEU A 119 0.59 10.72 3.99
CA LEU A 119 1.55 11.83 4.00
C LEU A 119 1.43 12.74 2.77
N PHE A 120 1.13 12.18 1.59
CA PHE A 120 1.24 12.91 0.31
C PHE A 120 0.12 12.60 -0.69
N GLY A 121 -0.77 11.66 -0.39
CA GLY A 121 -1.76 11.16 -1.32
C GLY A 121 -3.20 11.52 -0.97
N ALA A 122 -4.13 10.65 -1.36
CA ALA A 122 -5.58 10.86 -1.22
C ALA A 122 -6.06 10.90 0.24
N ALA A 123 -5.25 10.40 1.19
CA ALA A 123 -5.60 10.34 2.60
C ALA A 123 -4.97 11.46 3.46
N VAL A 124 -4.33 12.46 2.84
CA VAL A 124 -3.77 13.62 3.58
C VAL A 124 -4.84 14.28 4.45
N GLY A 125 -4.53 14.47 5.73
CA GLY A 125 -5.43 15.05 6.72
C GLY A 125 -6.51 14.09 7.24
N ARG A 126 -6.53 12.83 6.81
CA ARG A 126 -7.43 11.79 7.33
C ARG A 126 -6.78 11.03 8.47
N ARG A 127 -7.52 10.90 9.58
CA ARG A 127 -7.03 10.14 10.76
C ARG A 127 -7.26 8.65 10.62
N SER A 128 -8.30 8.26 9.89
CA SER A 128 -8.67 6.86 9.67
C SER A 128 -9.05 6.63 8.21
N TYR A 129 -8.40 5.64 7.60
CA TYR A 129 -8.61 5.28 6.19
C TYR A 129 -8.04 3.89 5.89
N LEU A 130 -8.50 3.34 4.77
CA LEU A 130 -7.94 2.15 4.15
C LEU A 130 -7.14 2.57 2.90
N SER A 131 -5.98 1.98 2.70
CA SER A 131 -5.26 2.01 1.42
C SER A 131 -5.12 0.60 0.89
N MET A 132 -5.33 0.42 -0.41
CA MET A 132 -5.31 -0.91 -1.05
C MET A 132 -4.45 -0.90 -2.30
N VAL A 133 -3.87 -2.05 -2.59
CA VAL A 133 -3.25 -2.36 -3.89
C VAL A 133 -4.05 -3.48 -4.53
N VAL A 134 -4.57 -3.24 -5.75
CA VAL A 134 -5.19 -4.26 -6.61
C VAL A 134 -4.36 -4.37 -7.89
N SER A 135 -3.50 -5.38 -7.93
CA SER A 135 -2.50 -5.59 -8.99
C SER A 135 -2.36 -7.09 -9.24
N THR A 136 -1.17 -7.65 -9.35
CA THR A 136 -0.93 -9.11 -9.44
C THR A 136 -1.63 -9.85 -8.30
N GLY A 137 -1.54 -9.32 -7.07
CA GLY A 137 -2.27 -9.73 -5.88
C GLY A 137 -3.17 -8.61 -5.37
N VAL A 138 -3.70 -8.79 -4.14
CA VAL A 138 -4.47 -7.77 -3.41
C VAL A 138 -3.91 -7.62 -2.00
N GLY A 139 -3.48 -6.41 -1.65
CA GLY A 139 -3.02 -6.04 -0.33
C GLY A 139 -3.75 -4.83 0.22
N GLY A 140 -3.61 -4.58 1.54
CA GLY A 140 -4.15 -3.39 2.19
C GLY A 140 -3.33 -2.96 3.40
N GLY A 141 -3.36 -1.67 3.67
CA GLY A 141 -2.86 -1.06 4.90
C GLY A 141 -3.96 -0.19 5.50
N ILE A 142 -4.17 -0.32 6.78
CA ILE A 142 -5.23 0.37 7.52
C ILE A 142 -4.59 1.38 8.47
N VAL A 143 -5.08 2.60 8.44
CA VAL A 143 -4.71 3.62 9.41
C VAL A 143 -5.92 3.93 10.28
N LEU A 144 -5.75 3.86 11.58
CA LEU A 144 -6.77 4.20 12.57
C LEU A 144 -6.21 5.24 13.53
N ASP A 145 -6.93 6.33 13.67
CA ASP A 145 -6.55 7.45 14.54
C ASP A 145 -5.10 7.92 14.33
N GLY A 146 -4.68 7.97 13.06
CA GLY A 146 -3.34 8.40 12.66
C GLY A 146 -2.23 7.39 12.93
N ARG A 147 -2.57 6.16 13.24
CA ARG A 147 -1.62 5.06 13.46
C ARG A 147 -1.84 3.97 12.44
N LEU A 148 -0.78 3.52 11.83
CA LEU A 148 -0.82 2.32 11.02
C LEU A 148 -1.24 1.14 11.89
N LEU A 149 -2.27 0.41 11.47
CA LEU A 149 -2.72 -0.80 12.16
C LEU A 149 -1.65 -1.86 12.02
N ASP A 150 -1.17 -2.31 13.14
CA ASP A 150 -0.17 -3.36 13.24
C ASP A 150 -0.44 -4.23 14.46
N ASP A 151 0.28 -5.34 14.56
CA ASP A 151 0.28 -6.24 15.69
C ASP A 151 1.71 -6.74 15.95
N ASP A 152 1.87 -7.64 16.92
CA ASP A 152 3.17 -8.21 17.30
C ASP A 152 3.86 -8.95 16.14
N GLY A 153 3.09 -9.43 15.16
CA GLY A 153 3.60 -10.16 13.99
C GLY A 153 3.86 -9.27 12.76
N GLY A 154 3.45 -8.01 12.77
CA GLY A 154 3.61 -7.09 11.65
C GLY A 154 2.69 -7.38 10.44
N ASN A 155 1.66 -8.22 10.59
CA ASN A 155 0.86 -8.72 9.46
C ASN A 155 -0.60 -8.22 9.47
N ALA A 156 -0.97 -7.21 10.25
CA ALA A 156 -2.33 -6.68 10.22
C ALA A 156 -2.64 -6.01 8.85
N GLY A 157 -3.90 -6.10 8.41
CA GLY A 157 -4.34 -5.44 7.17
C GLY A 157 -4.37 -6.32 5.92
N HIS A 158 -4.21 -7.63 6.02
CA HIS A 158 -4.30 -8.57 4.89
C HIS A 158 -5.71 -8.67 4.28
N ILE A 159 -6.22 -7.55 3.75
CA ILE A 159 -7.57 -7.40 3.18
C ILE A 159 -7.82 -8.35 1.99
N GLY A 160 -6.75 -8.75 1.28
CA GLY A 160 -6.84 -9.71 0.18
C GLY A 160 -7.42 -11.08 0.59
N HIS A 161 -7.41 -11.38 1.90
CA HIS A 161 -7.96 -12.63 2.44
C HIS A 161 -9.35 -12.49 3.09
N LEU A 162 -10.00 -11.32 2.98
CA LEU A 162 -11.44 -11.23 3.29
C LEU A 162 -12.22 -12.12 2.33
N ILE A 163 -13.16 -12.90 2.88
CA ILE A 163 -14.07 -13.72 2.09
C ILE A 163 -15.16 -12.80 1.53
N VAL A 164 -15.10 -12.54 0.22
CA VAL A 164 -16.05 -11.69 -0.51
C VAL A 164 -17.04 -12.51 -1.35
N GLU A 165 -16.72 -13.78 -1.59
CA GLU A 165 -17.55 -14.72 -2.36
C GLU A 165 -17.59 -16.06 -1.64
N PRO A 166 -18.53 -16.28 -0.70
CA PRO A 166 -18.66 -17.55 0.01
C PRO A 166 -18.79 -18.73 -0.96
N GLY A 167 -17.93 -19.74 -0.80
CA GLY A 167 -17.86 -20.88 -1.74
C GLY A 167 -17.16 -20.58 -3.08
N GLY A 168 -16.56 -19.40 -3.22
CA GLY A 168 -15.81 -19.00 -4.40
C GLY A 168 -14.50 -19.79 -4.60
N ARG A 169 -13.60 -19.23 -5.40
CA ARG A 169 -12.36 -19.92 -5.79
C ARG A 169 -11.45 -20.20 -4.61
N ARG A 170 -10.70 -21.30 -4.74
CA ARG A 170 -9.66 -21.63 -3.77
C ARG A 170 -8.56 -20.58 -3.79
N CYS A 171 -8.24 -20.05 -2.62
CA CYS A 171 -7.13 -19.13 -2.41
C CYS A 171 -5.83 -19.88 -2.09
N ALA A 172 -4.69 -19.28 -2.40
CA ALA A 172 -3.38 -19.80 -2.02
C ALA A 172 -3.21 -19.99 -0.49
N CYS A 173 -3.95 -19.20 0.32
CA CYS A 173 -3.97 -19.37 1.78
C CYS A 173 -4.72 -20.62 2.26
N GLY A 174 -5.38 -21.36 1.36
CA GLY A 174 -6.17 -22.55 1.66
C GLY A 174 -7.67 -22.33 1.83
N ALA A 175 -8.13 -21.11 2.05
CA ALA A 175 -9.54 -20.74 2.13
C ALA A 175 -10.18 -20.63 0.74
N HIS A 176 -11.50 -20.39 0.68
CA HIS A 176 -12.25 -20.17 -0.54
C HIS A 176 -12.92 -18.79 -0.55
N GLY A 177 -12.95 -18.14 -1.71
CA GLY A 177 -13.66 -16.87 -1.91
C GLY A 177 -12.97 -15.64 -1.33
N CYS A 178 -11.67 -15.73 -1.05
CA CYS A 178 -10.86 -14.58 -0.66
C CYS A 178 -10.85 -13.53 -1.78
N LEU A 179 -10.84 -12.24 -1.43
CA LEU A 179 -10.79 -11.14 -2.39
C LEU A 179 -9.65 -11.31 -3.40
N GLU A 180 -8.46 -11.71 -2.97
CA GLU A 180 -7.32 -11.93 -3.86
C GLU A 180 -7.58 -13.04 -4.87
N ALA A 181 -8.18 -14.16 -4.45
CA ALA A 181 -8.53 -15.27 -5.33
C ALA A 181 -9.64 -14.92 -6.34
N GLU A 182 -10.40 -13.86 -6.09
CA GLU A 182 -11.54 -13.45 -6.92
C GLU A 182 -11.24 -12.21 -7.78
N ALA A 183 -10.41 -11.28 -7.31
CA ALA A 183 -10.27 -9.94 -7.88
C ALA A 183 -8.83 -9.52 -8.24
N SER A 184 -7.81 -10.33 -7.92
CA SER A 184 -6.43 -10.03 -8.32
C SER A 184 -6.21 -10.19 -9.82
N GLY A 185 -5.17 -9.56 -10.34
CA GLY A 185 -4.76 -9.73 -11.74
C GLY A 185 -4.44 -11.19 -12.08
N THR A 186 -3.85 -11.94 -11.15
CA THR A 186 -3.63 -13.39 -11.29
C THR A 186 -4.97 -14.14 -11.38
N ALA A 187 -5.93 -13.78 -10.55
CA ALA A 187 -7.27 -14.40 -10.57
C ALA A 187 -8.01 -14.09 -11.87
N VAL A 188 -7.96 -12.84 -12.34
CA VAL A 188 -8.55 -12.44 -13.63
C VAL A 188 -7.92 -13.21 -14.77
N ALA A 189 -6.60 -13.30 -14.83
CA ALA A 189 -5.90 -14.03 -15.88
C ALA A 189 -6.26 -15.51 -15.87
N ALA A 190 -6.39 -16.13 -14.70
CA ALA A 190 -6.79 -17.53 -14.57
C ALA A 190 -8.22 -17.81 -15.08
N VAL A 191 -9.12 -16.83 -14.98
CA VAL A 191 -10.52 -16.96 -15.43
C VAL A 191 -10.68 -16.67 -16.90
N THR A 192 -10.00 -15.63 -17.38
CA THR A 192 -10.17 -15.15 -18.76
C THR A 192 -9.25 -15.84 -19.76
N GLY A 193 -8.20 -16.51 -19.27
CA GLY A 193 -7.14 -17.07 -20.11
C GLY A 193 -6.24 -16.00 -20.76
N ALA A 194 -6.36 -14.73 -20.33
CA ALA A 194 -5.63 -13.59 -20.90
C ALA A 194 -5.11 -12.67 -19.77
N PRO A 195 -4.08 -11.85 -20.04
CA PRO A 195 -3.62 -10.86 -19.06
C PRO A 195 -4.75 -9.97 -18.54
N ALA A 196 -4.74 -9.63 -17.26
CA ALA A 196 -5.80 -8.82 -16.63
C ALA A 196 -6.07 -7.50 -17.39
N ALA A 197 -5.04 -6.89 -17.97
CA ALA A 197 -5.20 -5.67 -18.77
C ALA A 197 -6.14 -5.85 -19.99
N ALA A 198 -6.29 -7.08 -20.50
CA ALA A 198 -7.16 -7.42 -21.63
C ALA A 198 -8.58 -7.83 -21.21
N ALA A 199 -8.92 -7.76 -19.91
CA ALA A 199 -10.24 -8.13 -19.42
C ALA A 199 -11.34 -7.23 -20.01
N GLY A 200 -12.49 -7.84 -20.34
CA GLY A 200 -13.65 -7.11 -20.82
C GLY A 200 -14.39 -6.34 -19.71
N PRO A 201 -15.31 -5.44 -20.08
CA PRO A 201 -16.01 -4.55 -19.14
C PRO A 201 -16.71 -5.28 -17.99
N GLU A 202 -17.36 -6.41 -18.27
CA GLU A 202 -18.06 -7.20 -17.25
C GLU A 202 -17.12 -7.74 -16.16
N VAL A 203 -15.92 -8.19 -16.55
CA VAL A 203 -14.90 -8.68 -15.61
C VAL A 203 -14.35 -7.52 -14.79
N ARG A 204 -14.10 -6.37 -15.42
CA ARG A 204 -13.62 -5.15 -14.74
C ARG A 204 -14.63 -4.68 -13.71
N ALA A 205 -15.91 -4.61 -14.08
CA ALA A 205 -16.99 -4.24 -13.17
C ALA A 205 -17.13 -5.23 -12.00
N ARG A 206 -17.05 -6.56 -12.28
CA ARG A 206 -17.09 -7.58 -11.24
C ARG A 206 -15.94 -7.41 -10.24
N VAL A 207 -14.72 -7.16 -10.71
CA VAL A 207 -13.56 -6.90 -9.85
C VAL A 207 -13.82 -5.68 -8.96
N GLY A 208 -14.32 -4.58 -9.54
CA GLY A 208 -14.71 -3.37 -8.79
C GLY A 208 -15.75 -3.69 -7.70
N THR A 209 -16.82 -4.40 -8.05
CA THR A 209 -17.87 -4.80 -7.09
C THR A 209 -17.30 -5.58 -5.92
N LEU A 210 -16.43 -6.57 -6.16
CA LEU A 210 -15.85 -7.39 -5.08
C LEU A 210 -14.93 -6.57 -4.17
N VAL A 211 -14.15 -5.64 -4.75
CA VAL A 211 -13.35 -4.70 -3.95
C VAL A 211 -14.25 -3.76 -3.15
N GLY A 212 -15.32 -3.23 -3.74
CA GLY A 212 -16.31 -2.41 -3.04
C GLY A 212 -16.94 -3.13 -1.86
N ARG A 213 -17.24 -4.43 -1.99
CA ARG A 213 -17.77 -5.29 -0.91
C ARG A 213 -16.77 -5.42 0.25
N ALA A 214 -15.50 -5.63 -0.05
CA ALA A 214 -14.45 -5.67 0.96
C ALA A 214 -14.31 -4.31 1.67
N VAL A 215 -14.27 -3.21 0.91
CA VAL A 215 -14.19 -1.85 1.45
C VAL A 215 -15.37 -1.56 2.37
N ALA A 216 -16.61 -1.88 1.96
CA ALA A 216 -17.80 -1.67 2.78
C ALA A 216 -17.75 -2.48 4.08
N SER A 217 -17.26 -3.72 4.03
CA SER A 217 -17.11 -4.57 5.22
C SER A 217 -16.12 -3.96 6.22
N VAL A 218 -14.99 -3.48 5.74
CA VAL A 218 -13.98 -2.83 6.59
C VAL A 218 -14.47 -1.46 7.10
N ALA A 219 -15.16 -0.69 6.26
CA ALA A 219 -15.75 0.59 6.65
C ALA A 219 -16.80 0.44 7.76
N ASN A 220 -17.66 -0.57 7.66
CA ASN A 220 -18.64 -0.91 8.71
C ASN A 220 -17.97 -1.38 10.00
N LEU A 221 -16.87 -2.11 9.90
CA LEU A 221 -16.17 -2.67 11.06
C LEU A 221 -15.34 -1.63 11.82
N LEU A 222 -14.69 -0.72 11.09
CA LEU A 222 -13.65 0.15 11.61
C LEU A 222 -13.98 1.66 11.53
N ASP A 223 -15.22 2.02 11.19
CA ASP A 223 -15.66 3.43 11.02
C ASP A 223 -14.76 4.21 10.04
N LEU A 224 -14.56 3.65 8.85
CA LEU A 224 -13.75 4.31 7.82
C LEU A 224 -14.62 5.05 6.82
N ARG A 225 -14.14 6.22 6.38
CA ARG A 225 -14.82 7.09 5.41
C ARG A 225 -14.10 7.17 4.07
N LEU A 226 -12.90 6.58 3.97
CA LEU A 226 -12.06 6.66 2.78
C LEU A 226 -11.34 5.33 2.55
N ALA A 227 -11.36 4.88 1.29
CA ALA A 227 -10.48 3.85 0.77
C ALA A 227 -9.75 4.39 -0.47
N ALA A 228 -8.42 4.51 -0.42
CA ALA A 228 -7.57 4.85 -1.55
C ALA A 228 -7.07 3.56 -2.21
N VAL A 229 -7.27 3.39 -3.52
CA VAL A 229 -6.94 2.14 -4.22
C VAL A 229 -5.93 2.41 -5.33
N ALA A 230 -4.78 1.73 -5.24
CA ALA A 230 -3.71 1.71 -6.22
C ALA A 230 -3.64 0.36 -6.94
N GLY A 231 -2.63 0.21 -7.77
CA GLY A 231 -2.32 -1.03 -8.48
C GLY A 231 -2.78 -1.05 -9.92
N SER A 232 -2.07 -1.82 -10.74
CA SER A 232 -2.25 -1.82 -12.19
C SER A 232 -3.62 -2.33 -12.66
N VAL A 233 -4.29 -3.15 -11.87
CA VAL A 233 -5.65 -3.63 -12.19
C VAL A 233 -6.65 -2.51 -11.91
N ALA A 234 -6.69 -1.97 -10.69
CA ALA A 234 -7.66 -0.92 -10.35
C ALA A 234 -7.48 0.33 -11.21
N LEU A 235 -6.26 0.87 -11.27
CA LEU A 235 -5.99 2.09 -12.03
C LEU A 235 -6.10 1.88 -13.54
N GLY A 236 -5.74 0.70 -14.04
CA GLY A 236 -5.83 0.36 -15.45
C GLY A 236 -7.27 0.16 -15.95
N TYR A 237 -8.19 -0.24 -15.07
CA TYR A 237 -9.61 -0.37 -15.39
C TYR A 237 -10.36 0.96 -15.26
N GLY A 238 -9.84 1.91 -14.48
CA GLY A 238 -10.42 3.24 -14.35
C GLY A 238 -11.88 3.21 -13.88
N GLU A 239 -12.74 3.95 -14.56
CA GLU A 239 -14.15 4.08 -14.18
C GLU A 239 -14.91 2.74 -14.22
N GLU A 240 -14.53 1.80 -15.08
CA GLU A 240 -15.13 0.46 -15.14
C GLU A 240 -14.86 -0.37 -13.87
N PHE A 241 -13.90 0.06 -13.04
CA PHE A 241 -13.63 -0.49 -11.72
C PHE A 241 -14.23 0.40 -10.63
N PHE A 242 -13.93 1.73 -10.64
CA PHE A 242 -14.28 2.62 -9.54
C PHE A 242 -15.79 2.88 -9.43
N GLY A 243 -16.51 2.95 -10.56
CA GLY A 243 -17.97 3.10 -10.58
C GLY A 243 -18.67 1.95 -9.85
N PRO A 244 -18.55 0.69 -10.32
CA PRO A 244 -19.14 -0.47 -9.65
C PRO A 244 -18.64 -0.68 -8.20
N ALA A 245 -17.38 -0.32 -7.91
CA ALA A 245 -16.86 -0.40 -6.54
C ALA A 245 -17.57 0.59 -5.61
N GLN A 246 -17.76 1.85 -6.04
CA GLN A 246 -18.50 2.84 -5.25
C GLN A 246 -19.97 2.47 -5.09
N GLU A 247 -20.64 1.99 -6.15
CA GLU A 247 -22.02 1.52 -6.08
C GLU A 247 -22.19 0.40 -5.03
N GLU A 248 -21.25 -0.54 -4.99
CA GLU A 248 -21.29 -1.62 -3.99
C GLU A 248 -20.99 -1.10 -2.58
N VAL A 249 -20.08 -0.14 -2.43
CA VAL A 249 -19.85 0.55 -1.14
C VAL A 249 -21.15 1.24 -0.68
N ASP A 250 -21.80 1.99 -1.54
CA ASP A 250 -23.04 2.71 -1.21
C ASP A 250 -24.19 1.76 -0.86
N ARG A 251 -24.22 0.57 -1.48
CA ARG A 251 -25.20 -0.47 -1.21
C ARG A 251 -24.97 -1.19 0.14
N CYS A 252 -23.71 -1.35 0.56
CA CYS A 252 -23.34 -2.22 1.70
C CYS A 252 -22.92 -1.44 2.95
N ALA A 253 -22.34 -0.24 2.83
CA ALA A 253 -21.96 0.61 3.95
C ALA A 253 -23.16 1.49 4.38
N ARG A 254 -24.09 0.88 5.13
CA ARG A 254 -25.40 1.48 5.45
C ARG A 254 -25.56 1.98 6.88
N LEU A 255 -24.58 1.76 7.74
CA LEU A 255 -24.58 2.29 9.09
C LEU A 255 -24.39 3.81 9.05
N ALA A 256 -25.01 4.55 9.99
CA ALA A 256 -24.98 6.01 9.99
C ALA A 256 -23.54 6.58 9.93
N PHE A 257 -22.58 5.89 10.53
CA PHE A 257 -21.19 6.30 10.54
C PHE A 257 -20.41 5.88 9.27
N SER A 258 -20.81 4.82 8.57
CA SER A 258 -20.14 4.33 7.36
C SER A 258 -20.83 4.75 6.05
N ALA A 259 -22.08 5.19 6.12
CA ALA A 259 -22.79 5.71 4.95
C ALA A 259 -22.06 6.90 4.33
N GLY A 260 -21.83 6.86 3.02
CA GLY A 260 -21.06 7.87 2.31
C GLY A 260 -19.53 7.64 2.33
N THR A 261 -19.07 6.45 2.71
CA THR A 261 -17.67 6.04 2.51
C THR A 261 -17.30 6.17 1.03
N ARG A 262 -16.14 6.77 0.76
CA ARG A 262 -15.63 6.98 -0.61
C ARG A 262 -14.52 6.01 -0.93
N ILE A 263 -14.59 5.43 -2.12
CA ILE A 263 -13.48 4.70 -2.74
C ILE A 263 -12.91 5.58 -3.86
N VAL A 264 -11.61 5.82 -3.83
CA VAL A 264 -10.94 6.72 -4.77
C VAL A 264 -9.65 6.09 -5.31
N ALA A 265 -9.22 6.54 -6.46
CA ALA A 265 -7.89 6.19 -6.96
C ALA A 265 -6.80 6.76 -6.05
N SER A 266 -5.71 6.01 -5.87
CA SER A 266 -4.48 6.49 -5.25
C SER A 266 -3.99 7.76 -5.93
N ALA A 267 -3.61 8.76 -5.14
CA ALA A 267 -3.07 10.00 -5.69
C ALA A 267 -1.55 9.93 -5.98
N LEU A 268 -0.87 8.90 -5.49
CA LEU A 268 0.59 8.74 -5.66
C LEU A 268 0.98 8.15 -7.03
N GLY A 269 0.01 7.60 -7.78
CA GLY A 269 0.25 7.08 -9.12
C GLY A 269 1.34 6.00 -9.18
N ALA A 270 2.20 6.09 -10.18
CA ALA A 270 3.28 5.13 -10.42
C ALA A 270 4.43 5.20 -9.39
N ASP A 271 4.55 6.31 -8.68
CA ASP A 271 5.60 6.55 -7.68
C ASP A 271 5.20 6.07 -6.27
N GLY A 272 3.92 5.67 -6.10
CA GLY A 272 3.36 5.20 -4.84
C GLY A 272 4.23 4.19 -4.08
N PRO A 273 4.76 3.13 -4.70
CA PRO A 273 5.62 2.17 -4.01
C PRO A 273 6.90 2.80 -3.42
N LEU A 274 7.55 3.71 -4.15
CA LEU A 274 8.78 4.38 -3.69
C LEU A 274 8.48 5.47 -2.66
N VAL A 275 7.44 6.27 -2.85
CA VAL A 275 6.97 7.23 -1.84
C VAL A 275 6.53 6.51 -0.57
N GLY A 276 5.85 5.38 -0.70
CA GLY A 276 5.49 4.51 0.41
C GLY A 276 6.71 3.95 1.15
N ALA A 277 7.71 3.48 0.43
CA ALA A 277 8.96 3.02 1.04
C ALA A 277 9.67 4.14 1.83
N ALA A 278 9.76 5.36 1.28
CA ALA A 278 10.28 6.51 2.03
C ALA A 278 9.45 6.81 3.28
N ALA A 279 8.11 6.71 3.17
CA ALA A 279 7.21 6.91 4.30
C ALA A 279 7.45 5.87 5.42
N VAL A 280 7.80 4.63 5.09
CA VAL A 280 8.20 3.60 6.06
C VAL A 280 9.43 4.05 6.85
N ALA A 281 10.45 4.61 6.19
CA ALA A 281 11.64 5.13 6.90
C ALA A 281 11.28 6.27 7.85
N TRP A 282 10.50 7.25 7.39
CA TRP A 282 10.12 8.38 8.22
C TRP A 282 9.21 8.01 9.38
N TRP A 283 8.30 7.06 9.16
CA TRP A 283 7.45 6.51 10.21
C TRP A 283 8.28 5.79 11.26
N GLY A 284 9.16 4.88 10.83
CA GLY A 284 10.03 4.11 11.73
C GLY A 284 11.03 4.99 12.50
N ALA A 285 11.53 6.06 11.87
CA ALA A 285 12.40 7.05 12.51
C ALA A 285 11.65 8.02 13.46
N GLY A 286 10.30 7.96 13.50
CA GLY A 286 9.50 8.85 14.34
C GLY A 286 9.46 10.31 13.86
N VAL A 287 9.82 10.57 12.60
CA VAL A 287 9.84 11.93 11.99
C VAL A 287 8.63 12.21 11.10
N ALA A 288 7.73 11.24 10.94
CA ALA A 288 6.46 11.40 10.23
C ALA A 288 5.28 11.20 11.18
N SER A 289 4.22 11.98 10.97
CA SER A 289 2.93 11.85 11.63
C SER A 289 1.82 11.91 10.60
N LEU A 290 0.90 10.95 10.65
CA LEU A 290 -0.30 10.92 9.81
C LEU A 290 -1.41 11.84 10.34
N CYS A 291 -1.24 12.36 11.55
CA CYS A 291 -2.14 13.32 12.19
C CYS A 291 -1.45 14.69 12.26
N SER A 292 -1.56 15.48 11.20
CA SER A 292 -1.56 16.92 11.40
C SER A 292 -2.91 17.27 12.03
N PRO A 293 -2.98 18.02 13.15
CA PRO A 293 -4.28 18.49 13.63
C PRO A 293 -4.97 19.26 12.49
N PRO A 294 -6.31 19.12 12.32
CA PRO A 294 -7.02 19.95 11.36
C PRO A 294 -6.66 21.42 11.65
N PRO A 295 -6.57 22.26 10.61
CA PRO A 295 -6.38 23.70 10.85
C PRO A 295 -7.45 24.16 11.82
N SER A 296 -7.03 24.93 12.84
CA SER A 296 -7.95 25.49 13.83
C SER A 296 -9.11 26.14 13.08
N PRO A 297 -10.37 25.93 13.49
CA PRO A 297 -11.49 26.60 12.86
C PRO A 297 -11.24 28.12 12.91
N PRO A 298 -11.60 28.86 11.88
CA PRO A 298 -11.45 30.31 11.89
C PRO A 298 -12.17 30.87 13.15
N PRO A 299 -11.62 31.92 13.76
CA PRO A 299 -12.23 32.52 14.94
C PRO A 299 -13.68 32.87 14.62
N VAL A 300 -14.60 32.42 15.48
CA VAL A 300 -16.03 32.75 15.35
C VAL A 300 -16.12 34.27 15.42
N ALA A 301 -16.66 34.89 14.37
CA ALA A 301 -16.91 36.33 14.37
C ALA A 301 -17.78 36.67 15.58
N PRO A 302 -17.48 37.75 16.32
CA PRO A 302 -18.32 38.17 17.44
C PRO A 302 -19.73 38.40 16.93
N SER A 303 -20.72 37.86 17.64
CA SER A 303 -22.12 38.05 17.33
C SER A 303 -22.42 39.58 17.32
N PRO A 304 -23.18 40.09 16.36
CA PRO A 304 -23.56 41.49 16.35
C PRO A 304 -24.32 41.79 17.64
N PRO A 305 -24.14 42.98 18.22
CA PRO A 305 -24.94 43.40 19.40
C PRO A 305 -26.40 43.34 19.05
N GLY A 306 -27.19 42.66 19.90
CA GLY A 306 -28.63 42.57 19.77
C GLY A 306 -29.30 43.97 19.83
N PRO A 307 -30.52 44.10 19.29
CA PRO A 307 -31.23 45.36 19.23
C PRO A 307 -31.60 45.94 20.60
#